data_3d4ab455188fd81a913f612d2bf2e9ef
#
_entry.id   3d4ab455188fd81a913f612d2bf2e9ef
#
_cell.length_a   1.000
_cell.length_b   1.000
_cell.length_c   1.000
_cell.angle_alpha   90.00
_cell.angle_beta   90.00
_cell.angle_gamma   90.00
#
_symmetry.space_group_name_H-M   'P 1'
#
loop_
_entity.id
_entity.type
_entity.pdbx_description
1 polymer ?
#
loop_
_entity_poly.entity_id
_entity_poly.type
_entity_poly.pdbx_seq_one_letter_code
_entity_poly.pdbx_strand_id
1 'polypeptide(L)'
;MSRHPWKKTQKEYYLREQLKAIQKELGERDGKLGEVGELREKIKESDMPEHIEKIALKELDRYERVPQNSGESSIIRNYLEWLLVLPWTKKTEDKIELDQAQKVLDRDHYGLEKVKERVLEYLAVQKLTNSIKGPIICLVGPPGVGKTSLARSIAESINRNFVRVSLGGVRDEAEIRGHRRTYIGAMPGRIIQGMKKAKTVNPVFLLDEIDKMSNDFRGDPSSAMLEVLDPEQNHNFSDHFIEETYDLSQVMFIATANYVNNIPAPLLDRMELISLSGYTEIEKLHIAKDHLLPKQLKENGLTKSELQVRNDALMKLIRRYTREAGVRNLERKLATICRKTAKIIISGEQKKVIVTEKRLEDLLGKPIFRYGQMEEKNQVGAATGLAYTSAGGDTLSIEVAHYPGKGKLVLTGKLGEVMRESAQAAFSYIRSRAEQLKIDPDFHEKNDIHIHVPEGAVPKDGPSAGITIATALVSSLTGRLLKRSWNDRRNYTPRKSLTNWRFKRKVLKCTSSRYYYHYYPRRE
;
A
#
# COMPACT_ATOMS: atom_id res chain seq x y z
N MET A 1 -67.18 -8.11 50.21
CA MET A 1 -67.08 -9.26 49.27
C MET A 1 -65.68 -9.38 48.78
N SER A 2 -64.79 -10.14 49.42
CA SER A 2 -63.40 -10.35 49.04
C SER A 2 -63.32 -11.55 48.08
N ARG A 3 -63.07 -11.34 46.81
CA ARG A 3 -62.78 -12.43 45.88
C ARG A 3 -61.32 -12.83 46.03
N HIS A 4 -61.09 -14.09 46.43
CA HIS A 4 -59.82 -14.72 46.76
C HIS A 4 -58.66 -14.49 45.75
N PRO A 5 -57.53 -13.97 46.18
CA PRO A 5 -56.32 -13.84 45.33
C PRO A 5 -55.72 -15.20 44.89
N TRP A 6 -55.99 -16.26 45.67
CA TRP A 6 -55.48 -17.62 45.41
C TRP A 6 -55.95 -18.26 44.12
N LYS A 7 -57.16 -17.96 43.62
CA LYS A 7 -57.61 -18.46 42.31
C LYS A 7 -56.90 -17.87 41.11
N LYS A 8 -56.39 -16.65 41.22
CA LYS A 8 -55.65 -16.00 40.15
C LYS A 8 -54.25 -16.60 39.96
N THR A 9 -53.54 -16.83 41.08
CA THR A 9 -52.20 -17.42 41.08
C THR A 9 -52.20 -18.88 40.60
N GLN A 10 -53.24 -19.64 41.01
CA GLN A 10 -53.40 -21.05 40.60
C GLN A 10 -53.76 -21.17 39.09
N LYS A 11 -54.56 -20.23 38.57
CA LYS A 11 -54.89 -20.16 37.16
C LYS A 11 -53.69 -19.71 36.30
N GLU A 12 -52.87 -18.77 36.79
CA GLU A 12 -51.62 -18.36 36.15
C GLU A 12 -50.59 -19.50 36.13
N TYR A 13 -50.48 -20.27 37.22
CA TYR A 13 -49.60 -21.43 37.28
C TYR A 13 -50.06 -22.50 36.27
N TYR A 14 -51.37 -22.81 36.22
CA TYR A 14 -51.91 -23.81 35.29
C TYR A 14 -51.76 -23.38 33.84
N LEU A 15 -51.99 -22.12 33.52
CA LEU A 15 -51.76 -21.57 32.18
C LEU A 15 -50.29 -21.60 31.79
N ARG A 16 -49.37 -21.37 32.73
CA ARG A 16 -47.93 -21.52 32.49
C ARG A 16 -47.51 -22.96 32.23
N GLU A 17 -48.08 -23.91 32.95
CA GLU A 17 -47.80 -25.34 32.71
C GLU A 17 -48.41 -25.83 31.38
N GLN A 18 -49.60 -25.37 30.99
CA GLN A 18 -50.16 -25.66 29.68
C GLN A 18 -49.31 -25.04 28.55
N LEU A 19 -48.83 -23.81 28.73
CA LEU A 19 -47.96 -23.15 27.76
C LEU A 19 -46.63 -23.90 27.64
N LYS A 20 -46.09 -24.43 28.70
CA LYS A 20 -44.91 -25.30 28.71
C LYS A 20 -45.15 -26.62 27.96
N ALA A 21 -46.32 -27.25 28.17
CA ALA A 21 -46.67 -28.50 27.48
C ALA A 21 -46.86 -28.28 25.96
N ILE A 22 -47.56 -27.20 25.56
CA ILE A 22 -47.76 -26.82 24.15
C ILE A 22 -46.43 -26.46 23.47
N GLN A 23 -45.55 -25.73 24.17
CA GLN A 23 -44.22 -25.39 23.64
C GLN A 23 -43.32 -26.62 23.48
N LYS A 24 -43.48 -27.63 24.33
CA LYS A 24 -42.79 -28.93 24.24
C LYS A 24 -43.32 -29.77 23.07
N GLU A 25 -44.63 -29.78 22.83
CA GLU A 25 -45.23 -30.44 21.66
C GLU A 25 -44.89 -29.77 20.32
N LEU A 26 -44.69 -28.44 20.33
CA LEU A 26 -44.25 -27.69 19.16
C LEU A 26 -42.73 -27.80 18.87
N GLY A 27 -41.95 -28.50 19.72
CA GLY A 27 -40.51 -28.67 19.54
C GLY A 27 -39.68 -27.39 19.78
N GLU A 28 -40.31 -26.24 20.04
CA GLU A 28 -39.65 -24.94 20.18
C GLU A 28 -38.76 -24.83 21.42
N ARG A 29 -39.07 -25.61 22.49
CA ARG A 29 -38.30 -25.57 23.74
C ARG A 29 -37.09 -26.52 23.74
N ASP A 30 -37.22 -27.68 23.12
CA ASP A 30 -36.13 -28.65 23.08
C ASP A 30 -34.99 -28.11 22.21
N GLY A 31 -35.28 -27.38 21.12
CA GLY A 31 -34.26 -26.70 20.29
C GLY A 31 -33.51 -25.61 21.05
N LYS A 32 -34.21 -24.72 21.77
CA LYS A 32 -33.55 -23.60 22.48
C LYS A 32 -32.82 -24.06 23.74
N LEU A 33 -33.37 -25.00 24.51
CA LEU A 33 -32.71 -25.57 25.71
C LEU A 33 -31.45 -26.35 25.30
N GLY A 34 -31.52 -27.10 24.20
CA GLY A 34 -30.33 -27.75 23.62
C GLY A 34 -29.26 -26.74 23.20
N GLU A 35 -29.64 -25.66 22.51
CA GLU A 35 -28.72 -24.60 22.12
C GLU A 35 -28.10 -23.88 23.32
N VAL A 36 -28.86 -23.55 24.35
CA VAL A 36 -28.37 -22.96 25.62
C VAL A 36 -27.39 -23.89 26.31
N GLY A 37 -27.67 -25.20 26.33
CA GLY A 37 -26.75 -26.21 26.87
C GLY A 37 -25.42 -26.25 26.10
N GLU A 38 -25.48 -26.33 24.79
CA GLU A 38 -24.28 -26.29 23.93
C GLU A 38 -23.47 -25.00 24.11
N LEU A 39 -24.14 -23.85 24.17
CA LEU A 39 -23.46 -22.57 24.37
C LEU A 39 -22.79 -22.51 25.75
N ARG A 40 -23.44 -23.06 26.80
CA ARG A 40 -22.88 -23.12 28.15
C ARG A 40 -21.64 -24.01 28.23
N GLU A 41 -21.63 -25.13 27.52
CA GLU A 41 -20.45 -25.99 27.42
C GLU A 41 -19.34 -25.28 26.65
N LYS A 42 -19.63 -24.69 25.50
CA LYS A 42 -18.64 -23.92 24.69
C LYS A 42 -18.04 -22.76 25.48
N ILE A 43 -18.81 -22.05 26.30
CA ILE A 43 -18.30 -20.97 27.15
C ILE A 43 -17.32 -21.53 28.19
N LYS A 44 -17.63 -22.65 28.83
CA LYS A 44 -16.76 -23.29 29.84
C LYS A 44 -15.48 -23.90 29.22
N GLU A 45 -15.56 -24.41 27.99
CA GLU A 45 -14.42 -24.96 27.26
C GLU A 45 -13.57 -23.89 26.59
N SER A 46 -14.08 -22.66 26.50
CA SER A 46 -13.36 -21.55 25.88
C SER A 46 -12.27 -21.04 26.81
N ASP A 47 -11.14 -20.64 26.20
CA ASP A 47 -10.01 -20.03 26.91
C ASP A 47 -10.27 -18.55 27.26
N MET A 48 -11.49 -18.20 27.69
CA MET A 48 -11.83 -16.84 28.05
C MET A 48 -11.27 -16.47 29.43
N PRO A 49 -10.87 -15.22 29.67
CA PRO A 49 -10.58 -14.71 30.99
C PRO A 49 -11.83 -14.84 31.91
N GLU A 50 -11.62 -15.10 33.20
CA GLU A 50 -12.71 -15.35 34.18
C GLU A 50 -13.79 -14.26 34.20
N HIS A 51 -13.39 -12.99 34.01
CA HIS A 51 -14.36 -11.88 33.99
C HIS A 51 -15.24 -11.91 32.72
N ILE A 52 -14.69 -12.29 31.55
CA ILE A 52 -15.44 -12.43 30.29
C ILE A 52 -16.37 -13.65 30.37
N GLU A 53 -15.89 -14.77 30.92
CA GLU A 53 -16.70 -15.97 31.13
C GLU A 53 -17.94 -15.66 31.98
N LYS A 54 -17.77 -14.92 33.10
CA LYS A 54 -18.87 -14.47 33.93
C LYS A 54 -19.89 -13.61 33.18
N ILE A 55 -19.42 -12.71 32.30
CA ILE A 55 -20.30 -11.88 31.48
C ILE A 55 -21.04 -12.74 30.46
N ALA A 56 -20.34 -13.64 29.78
CA ALA A 56 -20.93 -14.54 28.81
C ALA A 56 -22.01 -15.43 29.42
N LEU A 57 -21.77 -15.99 30.63
CA LEU A 57 -22.76 -16.77 31.35
C LEU A 57 -23.99 -15.95 31.77
N LYS A 58 -23.77 -14.70 32.20
CA LYS A 58 -24.87 -13.77 32.54
C LYS A 58 -25.74 -13.44 31.33
N GLU A 59 -25.12 -13.16 30.19
CA GLU A 59 -25.85 -12.90 28.94
C GLU A 59 -26.54 -14.18 28.41
N LEU A 60 -25.95 -15.36 28.63
CA LEU A 60 -26.58 -16.63 28.30
C LEU A 60 -27.85 -16.88 29.16
N ASP A 61 -27.80 -16.59 30.47
CA ASP A 61 -28.97 -16.67 31.34
C ASP A 61 -30.07 -15.67 30.94
N ARG A 62 -29.68 -14.51 30.39
CA ARG A 62 -30.60 -13.54 29.78
C ARG A 62 -31.21 -14.09 28.51
N TYR A 63 -30.38 -14.68 27.62
CA TYR A 63 -30.81 -15.33 26.39
C TYR A 63 -31.85 -16.40 26.63
N GLU A 64 -31.69 -17.22 27.68
CA GLU A 64 -32.63 -18.26 28.06
C GLU A 64 -34.02 -17.70 28.38
N ARG A 65 -34.10 -16.51 29.02
CA ARG A 65 -35.35 -15.87 29.46
C ARG A 65 -36.10 -15.14 28.38
N VAL A 66 -35.38 -14.65 27.34
CA VAL A 66 -35.97 -13.84 26.24
C VAL A 66 -36.70 -14.75 25.26
N PRO A 67 -37.87 -14.38 24.73
CA PRO A 67 -38.56 -15.15 23.67
C PRO A 67 -37.69 -15.34 22.44
N GLN A 68 -37.71 -16.55 21.85
CA GLN A 68 -36.82 -16.92 20.74
C GLN A 68 -37.01 -16.03 19.49
N ASN A 69 -38.24 -15.61 19.23
CA ASN A 69 -38.59 -14.79 18.06
C ASN A 69 -38.45 -13.27 18.30
N SER A 70 -37.78 -12.85 19.38
CA SER A 70 -37.54 -11.43 19.64
C SER A 70 -36.24 -10.94 18.99
N GLY A 71 -36.20 -9.69 18.54
CA GLY A 71 -34.97 -9.05 18.05
C GLY A 71 -33.85 -9.06 19.12
N GLU A 72 -34.19 -8.99 20.38
CA GLU A 72 -33.25 -9.06 21.51
C GLU A 72 -32.55 -10.43 21.59
N SER A 73 -33.27 -11.51 21.34
CA SER A 73 -32.71 -12.87 21.31
C SER A 73 -31.59 -12.97 20.25
N SER A 74 -31.80 -12.43 19.06
CA SER A 74 -30.81 -12.43 18.00
C SER A 74 -29.59 -11.57 18.35
N ILE A 75 -29.76 -10.44 19.02
CA ILE A 75 -28.67 -9.56 19.45
C ILE A 75 -27.78 -10.27 20.49
N ILE A 76 -28.40 -10.89 21.53
CA ILE A 76 -27.67 -11.59 22.59
C ILE A 76 -26.93 -12.80 22.00
N ARG A 77 -27.56 -13.56 21.13
CA ARG A 77 -26.94 -14.70 20.45
C ARG A 77 -25.72 -14.27 19.64
N ASN A 78 -25.84 -13.24 18.79
CA ASN A 78 -24.75 -12.71 18.01
C ASN A 78 -23.58 -12.25 18.90
N TYR A 79 -23.87 -11.59 20.00
CA TYR A 79 -22.87 -11.19 20.99
C TYR A 79 -22.11 -12.37 21.59
N LEU A 80 -22.83 -13.42 22.05
CA LEU A 80 -22.22 -14.64 22.56
C LEU A 80 -21.36 -15.36 21.53
N GLU A 81 -21.84 -15.45 20.29
CA GLU A 81 -21.06 -16.01 19.17
C GLU A 81 -19.75 -15.25 18.93
N TRP A 82 -19.74 -13.91 19.07
CA TRP A 82 -18.52 -13.12 18.97
C TRP A 82 -17.56 -13.38 20.13
N LEU A 83 -18.03 -13.42 21.38
CA LEU A 83 -17.20 -13.74 22.53
C LEU A 83 -16.53 -15.12 22.41
N LEU A 84 -17.27 -16.12 21.92
CA LEU A 84 -16.79 -17.50 21.75
C LEU A 84 -15.72 -17.65 20.64
N VAL A 85 -15.78 -16.83 19.61
CA VAL A 85 -14.88 -16.97 18.45
C VAL A 85 -13.60 -16.14 18.59
N LEU A 86 -13.59 -15.14 19.48
CA LEU A 86 -12.42 -14.31 19.71
C LEU A 86 -11.31 -15.11 20.41
N PRO A 87 -10.04 -14.97 19.97
CA PRO A 87 -8.92 -15.55 20.68
C PRO A 87 -8.61 -14.72 21.93
N TRP A 88 -8.79 -15.27 23.10
CA TRP A 88 -8.49 -14.57 24.36
C TRP A 88 -7.11 -14.88 24.92
N THR A 89 -6.65 -16.11 24.79
CA THR A 89 -5.37 -16.58 25.35
C THR A 89 -4.50 -17.33 24.36
N LYS A 90 -5.09 -17.86 23.29
CA LYS A 90 -4.40 -18.69 22.31
C LYS A 90 -3.29 -17.94 21.59
N LYS A 91 -2.04 -18.38 21.72
CA LYS A 91 -0.84 -17.81 21.09
C LYS A 91 -0.23 -18.75 20.09
N THR A 92 0.47 -18.20 19.09
CA THR A 92 1.49 -18.91 18.33
C THR A 92 2.83 -18.78 19.07
N GLU A 93 3.64 -19.83 19.02
CA GLU A 93 5.02 -19.74 19.54
C GLU A 93 5.88 -18.89 18.61
N ASP A 94 6.44 -17.83 19.13
CA ASP A 94 7.34 -16.96 18.39
C ASP A 94 8.68 -17.65 18.17
N LYS A 95 9.07 -17.77 16.91
CA LYS A 95 10.38 -18.31 16.51
C LYS A 95 11.18 -17.22 15.81
N ILE A 96 11.80 -16.33 16.60
CA ILE A 96 12.63 -15.27 16.05
C ILE A 96 14.06 -15.76 15.88
N GLU A 97 14.34 -16.32 14.69
CA GLU A 97 15.68 -16.70 14.25
C GLU A 97 16.09 -15.80 13.07
N LEU A 98 17.06 -14.90 13.30
CA LEU A 98 17.44 -13.87 12.31
C LEU A 98 17.90 -14.48 10.99
N ASP A 99 18.67 -15.58 11.03
CA ASP A 99 19.13 -16.26 9.82
C ASP A 99 17.97 -16.88 9.03
N GLN A 100 16.97 -17.43 9.73
CA GLN A 100 15.75 -17.94 9.12
C GLN A 100 14.92 -16.80 8.53
N ALA A 101 14.76 -15.70 9.26
CA ALA A 101 14.04 -14.52 8.81
C ALA A 101 14.68 -13.94 7.55
N GLN A 102 16.00 -13.83 7.51
CA GLN A 102 16.73 -13.39 6.32
C GLN A 102 16.48 -14.32 5.13
N LYS A 103 16.54 -15.64 5.32
CA LYS A 103 16.28 -16.61 4.24
C LYS A 103 14.86 -16.49 3.69
N VAL A 104 13.85 -16.29 4.54
CA VAL A 104 12.46 -16.09 4.10
C VAL A 104 12.33 -14.79 3.30
N LEU A 105 12.91 -13.69 3.81
CA LEU A 105 12.88 -12.41 3.12
C LEU A 105 13.61 -12.46 1.77
N ASP A 106 14.74 -13.17 1.68
CA ASP A 106 15.52 -13.32 0.44
C ASP A 106 14.81 -14.23 -0.57
N ARG A 107 14.15 -15.29 -0.08
CA ARG A 107 13.32 -16.17 -0.90
C ARG A 107 12.17 -15.42 -1.58
N ASP A 108 11.49 -14.53 -0.85
CA ASP A 108 10.24 -13.91 -1.30
C ASP A 108 10.44 -12.56 -1.98
N HIS A 109 11.57 -11.89 -1.72
CA HIS A 109 11.83 -10.52 -2.20
C HIS A 109 13.22 -10.39 -2.80
N TYR A 110 13.27 -10.06 -4.09
CA TYR A 110 14.52 -9.72 -4.76
C TYR A 110 14.95 -8.28 -4.43
N GLY A 111 16.22 -8.08 -4.08
CA GLY A 111 16.76 -6.78 -3.69
C GLY A 111 16.19 -6.29 -2.35
N LEU A 112 15.96 -4.99 -2.22
CA LEU A 112 15.44 -4.34 -1.00
C LEU A 112 16.36 -4.49 0.22
N GLU A 113 17.70 -4.61 0.04
CA GLU A 113 18.67 -4.92 1.09
C GLU A 113 18.50 -4.04 2.34
N LYS A 114 18.41 -2.70 2.16
CA LYS A 114 18.23 -1.76 3.26
C LYS A 114 16.91 -1.95 4.02
N VAL A 115 15.88 -2.39 3.33
CA VAL A 115 14.55 -2.64 3.93
C VAL A 115 14.60 -3.93 4.75
N LYS A 116 15.22 -4.98 4.20
CA LYS A 116 15.41 -6.26 4.88
C LYS A 116 16.28 -6.09 6.13
N GLU A 117 17.41 -5.38 5.99
CA GLU A 117 18.30 -5.06 7.11
C GLU A 117 17.54 -4.37 8.25
N ARG A 118 16.72 -3.35 7.92
CA ARG A 118 15.93 -2.63 8.92
C ARG A 118 14.88 -3.49 9.60
N VAL A 119 14.25 -4.40 8.85
CA VAL A 119 13.31 -5.38 9.41
C VAL A 119 14.03 -6.35 10.36
N LEU A 120 15.22 -6.84 9.98
CA LEU A 120 16.01 -7.73 10.82
C LEU A 120 16.50 -7.05 12.10
N GLU A 121 16.91 -5.76 12.03
CA GLU A 121 17.24 -4.96 13.22
C GLU A 121 16.04 -4.87 14.18
N TYR A 122 14.85 -4.59 13.65
CA TYR A 122 13.63 -4.54 14.45
C TYR A 122 13.34 -5.89 15.14
N LEU A 123 13.43 -6.99 14.40
CA LEU A 123 13.23 -8.34 14.95
C LEU A 123 14.31 -8.71 15.99
N ALA A 124 15.56 -8.25 15.81
CA ALA A 124 16.62 -8.44 16.78
C ALA A 124 16.33 -7.74 18.11
N VAL A 125 15.87 -6.48 18.06
CA VAL A 125 15.47 -5.74 19.25
C VAL A 125 14.29 -6.42 19.95
N GLN A 126 13.28 -6.85 19.19
CA GLN A 126 12.13 -7.58 19.74
C GLN A 126 12.57 -8.87 20.46
N LYS A 127 13.52 -9.61 19.87
CA LYS A 127 14.09 -10.84 20.48
C LYS A 127 14.81 -10.54 21.79
N LEU A 128 15.59 -9.45 21.85
CA LEU A 128 16.37 -9.07 23.03
C LEU A 128 15.49 -8.56 24.17
N THR A 129 14.49 -7.76 23.85
CA THR A 129 13.59 -7.13 24.85
C THR A 129 12.45 -8.04 25.27
N ASN A 130 12.22 -9.11 24.52
CA ASN A 130 11.02 -9.98 24.64
C ASN A 130 9.72 -9.17 24.71
N SER A 131 9.68 -8.01 24.04
CA SER A 131 8.59 -7.04 24.08
C SER A 131 8.40 -6.41 22.69
N ILE A 132 7.13 -6.18 22.32
CA ILE A 132 6.75 -5.52 21.06
C ILE A 132 6.69 -3.99 21.23
N LYS A 133 7.10 -3.47 22.38
CA LYS A 133 7.09 -2.04 22.69
C LYS A 133 8.15 -1.28 21.88
N GLY A 134 7.89 -1.11 20.60
CA GLY A 134 8.73 -0.34 19.68
C GLY A 134 7.88 0.52 18.74
N PRO A 135 8.50 1.40 17.95
CA PRO A 135 7.78 2.16 16.94
C PRO A 135 7.16 1.21 15.91
N ILE A 136 5.98 1.58 15.41
CA ILE A 136 5.26 0.77 14.44
C ILE A 136 5.94 0.87 13.08
N ILE A 137 6.27 -0.26 12.47
CA ILE A 137 6.84 -0.26 11.12
C ILE A 137 5.81 0.25 10.12
N CYS A 138 6.13 1.35 9.42
CA CYS A 138 5.33 1.85 8.32
C CYS A 138 6.09 1.74 6.99
N LEU A 139 5.60 0.86 6.11
CA LEU A 139 6.16 0.63 4.78
C LEU A 139 5.61 1.66 3.80
N VAL A 140 6.44 2.61 3.38
CA VAL A 140 6.03 3.71 2.50
C VAL A 140 6.62 3.56 1.11
N GLY A 141 5.78 3.69 0.08
CA GLY A 141 6.27 3.64 -1.31
C GLY A 141 5.16 3.50 -2.35
N PRO A 142 5.51 3.56 -3.64
CA PRO A 142 4.54 3.48 -4.70
C PRO A 142 3.79 2.14 -4.72
N PRO A 143 2.61 2.08 -5.37
CA PRO A 143 1.85 0.84 -5.46
C PRO A 143 2.62 -0.24 -6.23
N GLY A 144 2.48 -1.50 -5.78
CA GLY A 144 3.08 -2.65 -6.46
C GLY A 144 4.56 -2.89 -6.16
N VAL A 145 5.15 -2.27 -5.13
CA VAL A 145 6.53 -2.52 -4.70
C VAL A 145 6.67 -3.63 -3.65
N GLY A 146 5.59 -4.36 -3.36
CA GLY A 146 5.65 -5.50 -2.45
C GLY A 146 5.42 -5.20 -0.97
N LYS A 147 4.86 -4.04 -0.59
CA LYS A 147 4.59 -3.69 0.83
C LYS A 147 3.81 -4.78 1.58
N THR A 148 2.69 -5.20 1.01
CA THR A 148 1.81 -6.23 1.61
C THR A 148 2.46 -7.63 1.64
N SER A 149 3.24 -7.99 0.59
CA SER A 149 3.96 -9.27 0.58
C SER A 149 5.10 -9.27 1.59
N LEU A 150 5.81 -8.15 1.77
CA LEU A 150 6.87 -8.03 2.77
C LEU A 150 6.32 -8.22 4.20
N ALA A 151 5.19 -7.59 4.54
CA ALA A 151 4.54 -7.79 5.83
C ALA A 151 4.13 -9.25 6.07
N ARG A 152 3.70 -9.96 5.02
CA ARG A 152 3.39 -11.40 5.10
C ARG A 152 4.65 -12.24 5.33
N SER A 153 5.73 -11.94 4.63
CA SER A 153 7.02 -12.64 4.82
C SER A 153 7.60 -12.38 6.20
N ILE A 154 7.41 -11.19 6.78
CA ILE A 154 7.75 -10.91 8.17
C ILE A 154 6.94 -11.83 9.11
N ALA A 155 5.63 -11.92 8.93
CA ALA A 155 4.78 -12.80 9.75
C ALA A 155 5.21 -14.27 9.65
N GLU A 156 5.50 -14.76 8.44
CA GLU A 156 6.00 -16.13 8.21
C GLU A 156 7.35 -16.36 8.92
N SER A 157 8.24 -15.37 8.85
CA SER A 157 9.59 -15.49 9.43
C SER A 157 9.63 -15.61 10.94
N ILE A 158 8.59 -15.13 11.63
CA ILE A 158 8.45 -15.20 13.11
C ILE A 158 7.38 -16.20 13.56
N ASN A 159 6.82 -16.99 12.63
CA ASN A 159 5.79 -18.00 12.87
C ASN A 159 4.49 -17.42 13.49
N ARG A 160 4.07 -16.21 13.07
CA ARG A 160 2.82 -15.59 13.49
C ARG A 160 1.76 -15.62 12.39
N ASN A 161 0.51 -15.70 12.79
CA ASN A 161 -0.61 -15.57 11.86
C ASN A 161 -0.66 -14.15 11.28
N PHE A 162 -0.99 -14.05 9.99
CA PHE A 162 -1.05 -12.79 9.26
C PHE A 162 -2.49 -12.36 9.00
N VAL A 163 -2.82 -11.14 9.37
CA VAL A 163 -4.11 -10.51 9.08
C VAL A 163 -3.90 -9.19 8.36
N ARG A 164 -4.69 -8.94 7.33
CA ARG A 164 -4.72 -7.67 6.61
C ARG A 164 -6.05 -6.98 6.82
N VAL A 165 -6.00 -5.73 7.26
CA VAL A 165 -7.14 -4.82 7.35
C VAL A 165 -6.86 -3.60 6.49
N SER A 166 -7.75 -3.31 5.53
CA SER A 166 -7.65 -2.12 4.71
C SER A 166 -8.29 -0.95 5.43
N LEU A 167 -7.55 0.14 5.58
CA LEU A 167 -8.04 1.40 6.13
C LEU A 167 -8.39 2.41 5.02
N GLY A 168 -8.16 2.04 3.75
CA GLY A 168 -8.51 2.88 2.62
C GLY A 168 -10.02 3.10 2.51
N GLY A 169 -10.44 4.37 2.61
CA GLY A 169 -11.84 4.76 2.53
C GLY A 169 -12.60 4.74 3.87
N VAL A 170 -11.95 4.41 4.98
CA VAL A 170 -12.52 4.54 6.33
C VAL A 170 -12.70 6.02 6.64
N ARG A 171 -13.92 6.38 7.09
CA ARG A 171 -14.32 7.76 7.42
C ARG A 171 -14.98 7.88 8.78
N ASP A 172 -15.51 6.78 9.29
CA ASP A 172 -16.25 6.70 10.54
C ASP A 172 -15.43 5.93 11.59
N GLU A 173 -15.33 6.47 12.79
CA GLU A 173 -14.70 5.82 13.94
C GLU A 173 -15.33 4.46 14.25
N ALA A 174 -16.64 4.34 14.02
CA ALA A 174 -17.37 3.09 14.23
C ALA A 174 -16.88 1.93 13.33
N GLU A 175 -16.23 2.22 12.19
CA GLU A 175 -15.59 1.16 11.42
C GLU A 175 -14.38 0.54 12.15
N ILE A 176 -13.71 1.29 13.03
CA ILE A 176 -12.57 0.80 13.84
C ILE A 176 -13.04 0.18 15.14
N ARG A 177 -13.92 0.90 15.89
CA ARG A 177 -14.37 0.54 17.22
C ARG A 177 -15.71 -0.21 17.26
N GLY A 178 -16.37 -0.43 16.11
CA GLY A 178 -17.68 -1.08 16.07
C GLY A 178 -18.84 -0.18 16.43
N HIS A 179 -20.04 -0.69 16.22
CA HIS A 179 -21.30 -0.04 16.59
C HIS A 179 -21.84 -0.63 17.88
N ARG A 180 -22.51 0.19 18.71
CA ARG A 180 -23.16 -0.29 19.92
C ARG A 180 -24.12 -1.45 19.61
N ARG A 181 -24.03 -2.53 20.38
CA ARG A 181 -24.80 -3.78 20.18
C ARG A 181 -26.31 -3.62 20.24
N THR A 182 -26.81 -2.50 20.78
CA THR A 182 -28.26 -2.20 20.86
C THR A 182 -28.91 -1.97 19.47
N TYR A 183 -28.14 -1.72 18.42
CA TYR A 183 -28.65 -1.54 17.07
C TYR A 183 -28.77 -2.90 16.36
N ILE A 184 -29.88 -3.09 15.64
CA ILE A 184 -30.08 -4.30 14.81
C ILE A 184 -29.04 -4.28 13.68
N GLY A 185 -28.30 -5.38 13.54
CA GLY A 185 -27.24 -5.49 12.55
C GLY A 185 -25.89 -4.89 12.98
N ALA A 186 -25.75 -4.47 14.25
CA ALA A 186 -24.47 -4.02 14.79
C ALA A 186 -23.41 -5.13 14.70
N MET A 187 -22.19 -4.70 14.43
CA MET A 187 -21.02 -5.58 14.33
C MET A 187 -19.82 -4.93 15.03
N PRO A 188 -18.87 -5.75 15.54
CA PRO A 188 -17.59 -5.26 16.03
C PRO A 188 -16.81 -4.51 14.95
N GLY A 189 -15.90 -3.65 15.38
CA GLY A 189 -15.00 -2.92 14.52
C GLY A 189 -14.02 -3.82 13.75
N ARG A 190 -13.37 -3.24 12.75
CA ARG A 190 -12.43 -3.96 11.85
C ARG A 190 -11.27 -4.61 12.61
N ILE A 191 -10.86 -4.04 13.75
CA ILE A 191 -9.78 -4.59 14.59
C ILE A 191 -10.22 -5.92 15.20
N ILE A 192 -11.37 -5.95 15.89
CA ILE A 192 -11.92 -7.17 16.49
C ILE A 192 -12.28 -8.22 15.42
N GLN A 193 -12.84 -7.79 14.28
CA GLN A 193 -13.06 -8.71 13.16
C GLN A 193 -11.74 -9.30 12.62
N GLY A 194 -10.67 -8.51 12.65
CA GLY A 194 -9.33 -8.97 12.30
C GLY A 194 -8.79 -10.00 13.30
N MET A 195 -8.97 -9.79 14.59
CA MET A 195 -8.57 -10.75 15.64
C MET A 195 -9.31 -12.09 15.50
N LYS A 196 -10.61 -12.07 15.20
CA LYS A 196 -11.37 -13.28 14.85
C LYS A 196 -10.75 -14.05 13.69
N LYS A 197 -10.29 -13.34 12.62
CA LYS A 197 -9.62 -13.97 11.47
C LYS A 197 -8.23 -14.50 11.83
N ALA A 198 -7.54 -13.83 12.74
CA ALA A 198 -6.22 -14.22 13.22
C ALA A 198 -6.25 -15.54 13.99
N LYS A 199 -7.30 -15.80 14.77
CA LYS A 199 -7.45 -16.95 15.66
C LYS A 199 -6.36 -17.07 16.74
N THR A 200 -5.56 -16.05 16.95
CA THR A 200 -4.48 -15.96 17.95
C THR A 200 -4.37 -14.53 18.47
N VAL A 201 -3.88 -14.35 19.71
CA VAL A 201 -3.74 -13.02 20.33
C VAL A 201 -2.50 -12.26 19.86
N ASN A 202 -1.53 -12.95 19.26
CA ASN A 202 -0.26 -12.38 18.81
C ASN A 202 -0.03 -12.41 17.29
N PRO A 203 -1.02 -12.00 16.46
CA PRO A 203 -0.81 -11.97 15.01
C PRO A 203 0.11 -10.83 14.57
N VAL A 204 0.57 -10.90 13.32
CA VAL A 204 1.02 -9.72 12.58
C VAL A 204 -0.18 -9.10 11.88
N PHE A 205 -0.47 -7.86 12.22
CA PHE A 205 -1.64 -7.13 11.76
C PHE A 205 -1.23 -6.04 10.78
N LEU A 206 -1.54 -6.23 9.51
CA LEU A 206 -1.25 -5.25 8.47
C LEU A 206 -2.38 -4.24 8.31
N LEU A 207 -2.10 -3.00 8.64
CA LEU A 207 -2.96 -1.84 8.42
C LEU A 207 -2.64 -1.24 7.05
N ASP A 208 -3.40 -1.62 6.03
CA ASP A 208 -3.09 -1.27 4.65
C ASP A 208 -3.75 0.04 4.24
N GLU A 209 -2.99 0.91 3.53
CA GLU A 209 -3.44 2.19 3.02
C GLU A 209 -3.87 3.21 4.10
N ILE A 210 -3.06 3.35 5.17
CA ILE A 210 -3.33 4.30 6.27
C ILE A 210 -3.36 5.77 5.81
N ASP A 211 -2.67 6.08 4.71
CA ASP A 211 -2.66 7.40 4.07
C ASP A 211 -3.96 7.76 3.33
N LYS A 212 -4.92 6.83 3.28
CA LYS A 212 -6.22 7.03 2.62
C LYS A 212 -7.38 7.11 3.61
N MET A 213 -7.11 7.13 4.91
CA MET A 213 -8.11 7.50 5.90
C MET A 213 -8.45 8.98 5.75
N SER A 214 -9.70 9.33 5.93
CA SER A 214 -10.16 10.71 5.90
C SER A 214 -11.05 10.99 7.09
N ASN A 215 -10.92 12.16 7.68
CA ASN A 215 -11.82 12.62 8.73
C ASN A 215 -13.10 13.15 8.09
N ASP A 216 -14.23 12.79 8.67
CA ASP A 216 -15.55 13.31 8.32
C ASP A 216 -16.22 13.84 9.61
N PHE A 217 -17.31 14.59 9.47
CA PHE A 217 -18.12 15.07 10.61
C PHE A 217 -18.74 13.94 11.47
N ARG A 218 -18.60 12.68 11.06
CA ARG A 218 -19.08 11.47 11.79
C ARG A 218 -18.08 10.90 12.79
N GLY A 219 -16.88 11.45 12.89
CA GLY A 219 -15.86 11.00 13.82
C GLY A 219 -14.44 11.11 13.27
N ASP A 220 -13.47 10.82 14.12
CA ASP A 220 -12.06 10.81 13.78
C ASP A 220 -11.48 9.39 13.87
N PRO A 221 -11.45 8.62 12.77
CA PRO A 221 -10.87 7.29 12.77
C PRO A 221 -9.37 7.30 13.13
N SER A 222 -8.68 8.45 12.98
CA SER A 222 -7.27 8.56 13.38
C SER A 222 -7.11 8.51 14.88
N SER A 223 -8.02 9.10 15.65
CA SER A 223 -8.03 9.02 17.12
C SER A 223 -8.29 7.59 17.60
N ALA A 224 -9.24 6.87 16.97
CA ALA A 224 -9.45 5.46 17.28
C ALA A 224 -8.21 4.60 16.97
N MET A 225 -7.51 4.91 15.88
CA MET A 225 -6.27 4.21 15.52
C MET A 225 -5.12 4.53 16.49
N LEU A 226 -5.08 5.70 17.11
CA LEU A 226 -4.09 6.01 18.13
C LEU A 226 -4.22 5.07 19.33
N GLU A 227 -5.44 4.81 19.81
CA GLU A 227 -5.67 3.87 20.90
C GLU A 227 -5.21 2.44 20.53
N VAL A 228 -5.48 2.00 19.31
CA VAL A 228 -5.04 0.68 18.82
C VAL A 228 -3.52 0.58 18.75
N LEU A 229 -2.85 1.65 18.34
CA LEU A 229 -1.43 1.66 18.02
C LEU A 229 -0.54 2.11 19.18
N ASP A 230 -1.09 2.74 20.20
CA ASP A 230 -0.34 3.20 21.36
C ASP A 230 -0.08 2.03 22.35
N PRO A 231 1.20 1.62 22.56
CA PRO A 231 1.52 0.55 23.49
C PRO A 231 1.10 0.81 24.95
N GLU A 232 0.85 2.08 25.32
CA GLU A 232 0.37 2.46 26.65
C GLU A 232 -1.13 2.29 26.80
N GLN A 233 -1.90 2.26 25.72
CA GLN A 233 -3.36 2.20 25.70
C GLN A 233 -3.92 0.90 25.13
N ASN A 234 -3.21 0.27 24.18
CA ASN A 234 -3.72 -0.86 23.41
C ASN A 234 -3.99 -2.14 24.20
N HIS A 235 -3.49 -2.25 25.43
CA HIS A 235 -3.83 -3.35 26.34
C HIS A 235 -5.27 -3.25 26.86
N ASN A 236 -5.89 -2.09 26.79
CA ASN A 236 -7.27 -1.81 27.20
C ASN A 236 -8.13 -1.32 26.03
N PHE A 237 -7.90 -1.84 24.82
CA PHE A 237 -8.70 -1.44 23.66
C PHE A 237 -10.18 -1.76 23.88
N SER A 238 -11.05 -0.78 23.68
CA SER A 238 -12.50 -0.92 23.86
C SER A 238 -13.24 -0.83 22.54
N ASP A 239 -13.89 -1.93 22.16
CA ASP A 239 -14.82 -2.00 21.03
C ASP A 239 -16.25 -1.78 21.51
N HIS A 240 -17.02 -0.93 20.83
CA HIS A 240 -18.37 -0.55 21.25
C HIS A 240 -19.39 -1.69 21.15
N PHE A 241 -19.12 -2.72 20.34
CA PHE A 241 -19.97 -3.90 20.25
C PHE A 241 -19.66 -4.90 21.37
N ILE A 242 -18.36 -5.14 21.61
CA ILE A 242 -17.92 -6.09 22.64
C ILE A 242 -18.17 -5.50 24.04
N GLU A 243 -18.05 -4.16 24.19
CA GLU A 243 -18.21 -3.40 25.46
C GLU A 243 -17.22 -3.79 26.56
N GLU A 244 -16.34 -4.76 26.30
CA GLU A 244 -15.29 -5.23 27.19
C GLU A 244 -13.91 -4.89 26.64
N THR A 245 -12.93 -4.79 27.51
CA THR A 245 -11.55 -4.50 27.11
C THR A 245 -10.91 -5.71 26.43
N TYR A 246 -10.22 -5.46 25.32
CA TYR A 246 -9.50 -6.47 24.56
C TYR A 246 -8.01 -6.11 24.49
N ASP A 247 -7.14 -7.02 24.92
CA ASP A 247 -5.69 -6.79 24.95
C ASP A 247 -5.06 -6.97 23.56
N LEU A 248 -4.57 -5.87 22.98
CA LEU A 248 -3.86 -5.83 21.72
C LEU A 248 -2.32 -5.71 21.90
N SER A 249 -1.81 -5.75 23.13
CA SER A 249 -0.38 -5.51 23.44
C SER A 249 0.57 -6.54 22.80
N GLN A 250 0.06 -7.71 22.45
CA GLN A 250 0.84 -8.78 21.83
C GLN A 250 0.75 -8.78 20.30
N VAL A 251 -0.05 -7.91 19.72
CA VAL A 251 -0.22 -7.76 18.27
C VAL A 251 0.96 -6.98 17.70
N MET A 252 1.60 -7.52 16.66
CA MET A 252 2.60 -6.77 15.89
C MET A 252 1.91 -6.00 14.76
N PHE A 253 1.81 -4.68 14.91
CA PHE A 253 1.23 -3.83 13.88
C PHE A 253 2.28 -3.41 12.84
N ILE A 254 1.91 -3.54 11.57
CA ILE A 254 2.66 -3.03 10.42
C ILE A 254 1.70 -2.16 9.61
N ALA A 255 2.09 -0.94 9.30
CA ALA A 255 1.29 -0.04 8.46
C ALA A 255 1.85 0.02 7.03
N THR A 256 0.99 0.34 6.05
CA THR A 256 1.43 0.71 4.71
C THR A 256 0.86 2.03 4.27
N ALA A 257 1.65 2.80 3.54
CA ALA A 257 1.22 4.05 2.92
C ALA A 257 1.82 4.20 1.52
N ASN A 258 1.17 4.97 0.66
CA ASN A 258 1.76 5.38 -0.62
C ASN A 258 2.47 6.74 -0.48
N TYR A 259 1.90 7.66 0.31
CA TYR A 259 2.40 9.02 0.52
C TYR A 259 2.48 9.34 2.00
N VAL A 260 3.67 9.73 2.48
CA VAL A 260 3.89 10.10 3.89
C VAL A 260 3.05 11.30 4.30
N ASN A 261 2.95 12.31 3.43
CA ASN A 261 2.28 13.57 3.74
C ASN A 261 0.77 13.44 3.99
N ASN A 262 0.19 12.31 3.61
CA ASN A 262 -1.24 12.04 3.81
C ASN A 262 -1.51 11.24 5.09
N ILE A 263 -0.47 10.82 5.82
CA ILE A 263 -0.63 10.16 7.12
C ILE A 263 -0.91 11.24 8.16
N PRO A 264 -1.93 11.09 9.01
CA PRO A 264 -2.18 12.01 10.11
C PRO A 264 -0.95 12.15 11.02
N ALA A 265 -0.59 13.40 11.36
CA ALA A 265 0.62 13.68 12.13
C ALA A 265 0.73 12.92 13.46
N PRO A 266 -0.34 12.77 14.28
CA PRO A 266 -0.26 12.01 15.52
C PRO A 266 0.07 10.53 15.34
N LEU A 267 -0.35 9.93 14.22
CA LEU A 267 0.01 8.55 13.87
C LEU A 267 1.46 8.46 13.36
N LEU A 268 1.88 9.47 12.59
CA LEU A 268 3.22 9.54 12.02
C LEU A 268 4.31 9.55 13.10
N ASP A 269 4.07 10.27 14.21
CA ASP A 269 5.01 10.38 15.34
C ASP A 269 5.29 9.02 16.04
N ARG A 270 4.37 8.05 15.89
CA ARG A 270 4.51 6.70 16.46
C ARG A 270 5.08 5.68 15.48
N MET A 271 5.39 6.12 14.25
CA MET A 271 5.77 5.21 13.17
C MET A 271 7.24 5.34 12.78
N GLU A 272 7.88 4.21 12.60
CA GLU A 272 9.16 4.12 11.93
C GLU A 272 8.96 3.95 10.43
N LEU A 273 9.35 4.96 9.66
CA LEU A 273 9.14 4.99 8.22
C LEU A 273 10.22 4.20 7.47
N ILE A 274 9.85 3.12 6.83
CA ILE A 274 10.71 2.36 5.92
C ILE A 274 10.29 2.65 4.48
N SER A 275 11.12 3.41 3.76
CA SER A 275 10.83 3.80 2.39
C SER A 275 11.20 2.72 1.38
N LEU A 276 10.22 2.20 0.64
CA LEU A 276 10.40 1.33 -0.50
C LEU A 276 10.47 2.16 -1.79
N SER A 277 11.59 2.10 -2.49
CA SER A 277 11.71 2.71 -3.82
C SER A 277 11.04 1.81 -4.87
N GLY A 278 10.71 2.39 -6.03
CA GLY A 278 10.35 1.56 -7.19
C GLY A 278 11.54 0.74 -7.68
N TYR A 279 11.27 -0.31 -8.44
CA TYR A 279 12.25 -1.22 -8.98
C TYR A 279 12.89 -0.72 -10.27
N THR A 280 14.16 -1.03 -10.46
CA THR A 280 14.87 -0.90 -11.74
C THR A 280 14.38 -1.96 -12.74
N GLU A 281 14.72 -1.81 -14.02
CA GLU A 281 14.36 -2.80 -15.04
C GLU A 281 14.95 -4.18 -14.77
N ILE A 282 16.19 -4.22 -14.24
CA ILE A 282 16.88 -5.47 -13.91
C ILE A 282 16.19 -6.16 -12.73
N GLU A 283 15.85 -5.40 -11.68
CA GLU A 283 15.08 -5.94 -10.55
C GLU A 283 13.70 -6.45 -11.01
N LYS A 284 13.00 -5.69 -11.87
CA LYS A 284 11.72 -6.14 -12.44
C LYS A 284 11.85 -7.43 -13.26
N LEU A 285 12.96 -7.59 -14.00
CA LEU A 285 13.23 -8.81 -14.76
C LEU A 285 13.37 -10.02 -13.82
N HIS A 286 14.15 -9.88 -12.75
CA HIS A 286 14.33 -10.95 -11.76
C HIS A 286 13.01 -11.24 -11.05
N ILE A 287 12.30 -10.23 -10.56
CA ILE A 287 10.98 -10.40 -9.92
C ILE A 287 10.00 -11.08 -10.88
N ALA A 288 9.97 -10.69 -12.14
CA ALA A 288 9.09 -11.30 -13.13
C ALA A 288 9.39 -12.78 -13.33
N LYS A 289 10.68 -13.16 -13.45
CA LYS A 289 11.13 -14.50 -13.73
C LYS A 289 10.98 -15.42 -12.52
N ASP A 290 11.43 -14.94 -11.35
CA ASP A 290 11.63 -15.80 -10.18
C ASP A 290 10.38 -15.86 -9.27
N HIS A 291 9.49 -14.83 -9.32
CA HIS A 291 8.31 -14.73 -8.48
C HIS A 291 6.99 -14.63 -9.25
N LEU A 292 6.86 -13.65 -10.19
CA LEU A 292 5.55 -13.40 -10.81
C LEU A 292 5.16 -14.48 -11.80
N LEU A 293 6.07 -14.90 -12.68
CA LEU A 293 5.77 -15.91 -13.69
C LEU A 293 5.41 -17.27 -13.06
N PRO A 294 6.17 -17.81 -12.08
CA PRO A 294 5.79 -19.04 -11.40
C PRO A 294 4.44 -18.96 -10.71
N LYS A 295 4.15 -17.83 -10.05
CA LYS A 295 2.85 -17.57 -9.43
C LYS A 295 1.73 -17.59 -10.47
N GLN A 296 1.89 -16.85 -11.57
CA GLN A 296 0.87 -16.76 -12.61
C GLN A 296 0.67 -18.08 -13.36
N LEU A 297 1.70 -18.89 -13.55
CA LEU A 297 1.58 -20.25 -14.07
C LEU A 297 0.67 -21.10 -13.18
N LYS A 298 0.94 -21.10 -11.87
CA LYS A 298 0.15 -21.86 -10.89
C LYS A 298 -1.31 -21.39 -10.84
N GLU A 299 -1.55 -20.08 -10.80
CA GLU A 299 -2.90 -19.51 -10.75
C GLU A 299 -3.73 -19.78 -12.01
N ASN A 300 -3.09 -19.94 -13.16
CA ASN A 300 -3.75 -20.22 -14.43
C ASN A 300 -3.68 -21.71 -14.86
N GLY A 301 -3.22 -22.61 -13.98
CA GLY A 301 -3.18 -24.05 -14.23
C GLY A 301 -2.17 -24.47 -15.29
N LEU A 302 -1.11 -23.68 -15.52
CA LEU A 302 -0.07 -23.97 -16.50
C LEU A 302 1.21 -24.45 -15.83
N THR A 303 1.96 -25.27 -16.55
CA THR A 303 3.28 -25.75 -16.15
C THR A 303 4.41 -24.97 -16.85
N LYS A 304 5.64 -25.04 -16.29
CA LYS A 304 6.84 -24.46 -16.93
C LYS A 304 7.19 -25.10 -18.28
N SER A 305 6.70 -26.31 -18.55
CA SER A 305 6.89 -27.01 -19.83
C SER A 305 5.96 -26.47 -20.91
N GLU A 306 4.76 -26.02 -20.56
CA GLU A 306 3.75 -25.51 -21.48
C GLU A 306 3.96 -24.04 -21.86
N LEU A 307 4.41 -23.22 -20.91
CA LEU A 307 4.70 -21.81 -21.18
C LEU A 307 6.12 -21.45 -20.77
N GLN A 308 6.91 -20.97 -21.72
CA GLN A 308 8.23 -20.38 -21.49
C GLN A 308 8.25 -18.94 -22.01
N VAL A 309 8.68 -18.01 -21.17
CA VAL A 309 8.87 -16.58 -21.54
C VAL A 309 10.35 -16.28 -21.51
N ARG A 310 10.91 -15.87 -22.66
CA ARG A 310 12.33 -15.52 -22.76
C ARG A 310 12.65 -14.20 -22.06
N ASN A 311 13.91 -14.03 -21.63
CA ASN A 311 14.35 -12.82 -20.94
C ASN A 311 14.25 -11.57 -21.84
N ASP A 312 14.51 -11.71 -23.15
CA ASP A 312 14.32 -10.64 -24.14
C ASP A 312 12.86 -10.20 -24.22
N ALA A 313 11.93 -11.15 -24.24
CA ALA A 313 10.50 -10.87 -24.19
C ALA A 313 10.08 -10.19 -22.87
N LEU A 314 10.60 -10.65 -21.72
CA LEU A 314 10.34 -10.00 -20.43
C LEU A 314 10.86 -8.56 -20.41
N MET A 315 12.05 -8.31 -20.93
CA MET A 315 12.59 -6.94 -21.05
C MET A 315 11.76 -6.06 -21.98
N LYS A 316 11.29 -6.60 -23.13
CA LYS A 316 10.38 -5.88 -24.03
C LYS A 316 9.04 -5.62 -23.34
N LEU A 317 8.53 -6.57 -22.57
CA LEU A 317 7.30 -6.42 -21.77
C LEU A 317 7.43 -5.27 -20.78
N ILE A 318 8.52 -5.24 -20.00
CA ILE A 318 8.82 -4.18 -19.02
C ILE A 318 8.90 -2.82 -19.70
N ARG A 319 9.62 -2.72 -20.82
CA ARG A 319 9.92 -1.45 -21.50
C ARG A 319 8.79 -0.89 -22.34
N ARG A 320 8.02 -1.78 -22.99
CA ARG A 320 7.07 -1.39 -24.03
C ARG A 320 5.60 -1.54 -23.66
N TYR A 321 5.30 -2.34 -22.61
CA TYR A 321 3.92 -2.63 -22.23
C TYR A 321 3.58 -2.20 -20.79
N THR A 322 4.58 -1.80 -19.99
CA THR A 322 4.38 -1.30 -18.62
C THR A 322 5.14 -0.01 -18.38
N ARG A 323 4.54 0.90 -17.59
CA ARG A 323 5.17 2.14 -17.12
C ARG A 323 4.72 2.36 -15.68
N GLU A 324 5.48 1.82 -14.73
CA GLU A 324 5.14 1.85 -13.31
C GLU A 324 6.40 1.75 -12.44
N ALA A 325 6.34 2.25 -11.21
CA ALA A 325 7.44 2.11 -10.26
C ALA A 325 7.54 0.68 -9.70
N GLY A 326 6.41 0.05 -9.43
CA GLY A 326 6.31 -1.34 -8.97
C GLY A 326 6.21 -2.36 -10.10
N VAL A 327 5.53 -3.48 -9.82
CA VAL A 327 5.37 -4.61 -10.74
C VAL A 327 3.91 -5.06 -10.93
N ARG A 328 2.93 -4.26 -10.49
CA ARG A 328 1.50 -4.64 -10.53
C ARG A 328 0.95 -4.79 -11.95
N ASN A 329 1.29 -3.87 -12.86
CA ASN A 329 0.88 -3.96 -14.25
C ASN A 329 1.67 -5.04 -14.99
N LEU A 330 2.95 -5.23 -14.65
CA LEU A 330 3.76 -6.33 -15.16
C LEU A 330 3.13 -7.69 -14.83
N GLU A 331 2.70 -7.89 -13.57
CA GLU A 331 1.97 -9.08 -13.15
C GLU A 331 0.67 -9.28 -13.95
N ARG A 332 -0.12 -8.21 -14.14
CA ARG A 332 -1.35 -8.26 -14.96
C ARG A 332 -1.09 -8.64 -16.41
N LYS A 333 0.00 -8.16 -17.00
CA LYS A 333 0.39 -8.53 -18.37
C LYS A 333 0.86 -9.97 -18.46
N LEU A 334 1.61 -10.47 -17.48
CA LEU A 334 1.98 -11.87 -17.36
C LEU A 334 0.75 -12.77 -17.20
N ALA A 335 -0.20 -12.40 -16.35
CA ALA A 335 -1.47 -13.09 -16.22
C ALA A 335 -2.25 -13.16 -17.56
N THR A 336 -2.21 -12.09 -18.34
CA THR A 336 -2.85 -12.06 -19.67
C THR A 336 -2.16 -13.02 -20.64
N ILE A 337 -0.82 -13.09 -20.62
CA ILE A 337 -0.06 -14.06 -21.42
C ILE A 337 -0.42 -15.48 -21.01
N CYS A 338 -0.47 -15.78 -19.71
CA CYS A 338 -0.85 -17.10 -19.20
C CYS A 338 -2.26 -17.50 -19.65
N ARG A 339 -3.27 -16.62 -19.48
CA ARG A 339 -4.65 -16.91 -19.93
C ARG A 339 -4.76 -17.18 -21.43
N LYS A 340 -4.09 -16.37 -22.26
CA LYS A 340 -4.10 -16.59 -23.71
C LYS A 340 -3.39 -17.89 -24.10
N THR A 341 -2.29 -18.21 -23.40
CA THR A 341 -1.58 -19.49 -23.58
C THR A 341 -2.47 -20.68 -23.18
N ALA A 342 -3.16 -20.60 -22.04
CA ALA A 342 -4.09 -21.64 -21.63
C ALA A 342 -5.18 -21.89 -22.69
N LYS A 343 -5.73 -20.82 -23.29
CA LYS A 343 -6.68 -20.94 -24.41
C LYS A 343 -6.07 -21.70 -25.59
N ILE A 344 -4.85 -21.35 -26.03
CA ILE A 344 -4.15 -21.99 -27.17
C ILE A 344 -3.90 -23.48 -26.89
N ILE A 345 -3.55 -23.85 -25.67
CA ILE A 345 -3.32 -25.25 -25.29
C ILE A 345 -4.61 -26.03 -25.25
N ILE A 346 -5.68 -25.48 -24.66
CA ILE A 346 -6.99 -26.15 -24.57
C ILE A 346 -7.63 -26.30 -25.95
N SER A 347 -7.46 -25.33 -26.86
CA SER A 347 -7.94 -25.46 -28.26
C SER A 347 -7.16 -26.49 -29.08
N GLY A 348 -6.07 -27.06 -28.55
CA GLY A 348 -5.27 -28.05 -29.23
C GLY A 348 -4.35 -27.49 -30.33
N GLU A 349 -4.28 -26.16 -30.48
CA GLU A 349 -3.43 -25.50 -31.48
C GLU A 349 -1.95 -25.76 -31.24
N GLN A 350 -1.52 -25.74 -29.97
CA GLN A 350 -0.12 -25.98 -29.56
C GLN A 350 -0.06 -26.62 -28.18
N LYS A 351 0.86 -27.58 -27.98
CA LYS A 351 1.15 -28.18 -26.65
C LYS A 351 2.11 -27.35 -25.82
N LYS A 352 2.88 -26.47 -26.46
CA LYS A 352 3.89 -25.60 -25.82
C LYS A 352 3.94 -24.26 -26.50
N VAL A 353 3.99 -23.18 -25.71
CA VAL A 353 4.12 -21.81 -26.17
C VAL A 353 5.42 -21.22 -25.66
N ILE A 354 6.27 -20.74 -26.59
CA ILE A 354 7.48 -19.99 -26.29
C ILE A 354 7.23 -18.53 -26.66
N VAL A 355 7.26 -17.65 -25.66
CA VAL A 355 7.05 -16.22 -25.84
C VAL A 355 8.40 -15.55 -26.14
N THR A 356 8.54 -15.06 -27.36
CA THR A 356 9.64 -14.24 -27.84
C THR A 356 9.19 -12.78 -27.98
N GLU A 357 10.10 -11.85 -28.27
CA GLU A 357 9.77 -10.44 -28.49
C GLU A 357 8.70 -10.23 -29.59
N LYS A 358 8.74 -11.02 -30.66
CA LYS A 358 7.76 -10.94 -31.77
C LYS A 358 6.39 -11.44 -31.31
N ARG A 359 6.36 -12.56 -30.60
CA ARG A 359 5.11 -13.18 -30.15
C ARG A 359 4.36 -12.37 -29.06
N LEU A 360 5.04 -11.43 -28.39
CA LEU A 360 4.36 -10.51 -27.49
C LEU A 360 3.30 -9.65 -28.19
N GLU A 361 3.53 -9.27 -29.44
CA GLU A 361 2.59 -8.44 -30.21
C GLU A 361 1.32 -9.24 -30.57
N ASP A 362 1.44 -10.53 -30.84
CA ASP A 362 0.30 -11.41 -31.08
C ASP A 362 -0.53 -11.60 -29.80
N LEU A 363 0.14 -11.70 -28.65
CA LEU A 363 -0.50 -11.95 -27.37
C LEU A 363 -1.06 -10.67 -26.71
N LEU A 364 -0.37 -9.55 -26.81
CA LEU A 364 -0.70 -8.30 -26.08
C LEU A 364 -1.10 -7.13 -26.97
N GLY A 365 -0.98 -7.28 -28.30
CA GLY A 365 -1.16 -6.20 -29.25
C GLY A 365 0.08 -5.33 -29.41
N LYS A 366 -0.05 -4.23 -30.15
CA LYS A 366 1.05 -3.30 -30.40
C LYS A 366 1.61 -2.71 -29.10
N PRO A 367 2.93 -2.44 -29.04
CA PRO A 367 3.55 -1.78 -27.91
C PRO A 367 2.86 -0.46 -27.54
N ILE A 368 2.59 -0.26 -26.26
CA ILE A 368 1.85 0.90 -25.75
C ILE A 368 2.80 2.09 -25.55
N PHE A 369 4.02 1.81 -25.08
CA PHE A 369 4.99 2.85 -24.73
C PHE A 369 6.15 2.88 -25.73
N ARG A 370 6.53 4.08 -26.14
CA ARG A 370 7.76 4.31 -26.90
C ARG A 370 8.92 4.43 -25.93
N TYR A 371 9.76 3.42 -25.85
CA TYR A 371 10.91 3.40 -24.97
C TYR A 371 12.17 3.85 -25.73
N GLY A 372 12.90 4.82 -25.16
CA GLY A 372 14.24 5.19 -25.67
C GLY A 372 14.28 5.85 -27.05
N GLN A 373 13.17 6.35 -27.58
CA GLN A 373 13.21 7.27 -28.70
C GLN A 373 13.62 8.65 -28.16
N MET A 374 14.89 8.79 -27.79
CA MET A 374 15.52 10.11 -27.80
C MET A 374 15.62 10.52 -29.29
N GLU A 375 15.15 11.72 -29.60
CA GLU A 375 15.51 12.32 -30.89
C GLU A 375 17.03 12.35 -30.96
N GLU A 376 17.58 11.60 -31.90
CA GLU A 376 19.04 11.38 -32.00
C GLU A 376 19.81 12.64 -32.41
N LYS A 377 19.11 13.70 -32.82
CA LYS A 377 19.72 14.93 -33.33
C LYS A 377 19.91 15.97 -32.23
N ASN A 378 21.14 16.49 -32.16
CA ASN A 378 21.42 17.67 -31.35
C ASN A 378 20.59 18.85 -31.88
N GLN A 379 19.99 19.62 -31.00
CA GLN A 379 19.15 20.76 -31.36
C GLN A 379 19.58 22.01 -30.58
N VAL A 380 19.39 23.17 -31.18
CA VAL A 380 19.52 24.46 -30.52
C VAL A 380 18.23 24.70 -29.73
N GLY A 381 18.34 25.20 -28.50
CA GLY A 381 17.19 25.54 -27.66
C GLY A 381 16.46 24.34 -27.03
N ALA A 382 16.95 23.11 -27.20
CA ALA A 382 16.31 21.94 -26.62
C ALA A 382 17.24 21.22 -25.64
N ALA A 383 16.78 21.05 -24.37
CA ALA A 383 17.52 20.36 -23.32
C ALA A 383 16.70 19.25 -22.69
N THR A 384 17.35 18.16 -22.29
CA THR A 384 16.70 17.05 -21.61
C THR A 384 16.92 17.14 -20.11
N GLY A 385 15.85 17.33 -19.36
CA GLY A 385 15.81 17.28 -17.91
C GLY A 385 15.44 15.91 -17.38
N LEU A 386 15.64 15.70 -16.08
CA LEU A 386 15.23 14.50 -15.36
C LEU A 386 14.02 14.81 -14.48
N ALA A 387 12.96 14.06 -14.65
CA ALA A 387 11.76 14.14 -13.82
C ALA A 387 11.59 12.88 -12.96
N TYR A 388 10.97 13.04 -11.81
CA TYR A 388 10.51 11.93 -11.01
C TYR A 388 8.99 11.88 -11.08
N THR A 389 8.45 10.74 -11.51
CA THR A 389 7.01 10.51 -11.66
C THR A 389 6.56 9.38 -10.74
N SER A 390 5.25 9.19 -10.59
CA SER A 390 4.69 8.02 -9.91
C SER A 390 5.14 6.68 -10.54
N ALA A 391 5.54 6.71 -11.81
CA ALA A 391 6.08 5.54 -12.52
C ALA A 391 7.59 5.36 -12.34
N GLY A 392 8.27 6.32 -11.73
CA GLY A 392 9.71 6.33 -11.52
C GLY A 392 10.41 7.51 -12.18
N GLY A 393 11.71 7.39 -12.42
CA GLY A 393 12.49 8.41 -13.15
C GLY A 393 12.12 8.42 -14.62
N ASP A 394 12.02 9.62 -15.20
CA ASP A 394 11.72 9.85 -16.61
C ASP A 394 12.53 11.01 -17.15
N THR A 395 12.65 11.10 -18.48
CA THR A 395 13.27 12.25 -19.14
C THR A 395 12.20 13.25 -19.55
N LEU A 396 12.52 14.54 -19.39
CA LEU A 396 11.65 15.64 -19.73
C LEU A 396 12.35 16.54 -20.74
N SER A 397 11.83 16.62 -21.97
CA SER A 397 12.32 17.58 -22.96
C SER A 397 11.85 18.99 -22.56
N ILE A 398 12.74 19.95 -22.64
CA ILE A 398 12.45 21.37 -22.48
C ILE A 398 12.91 22.07 -23.75
N GLU A 399 11.99 22.72 -24.43
CA GLU A 399 12.21 23.41 -25.69
C GLU A 399 12.07 24.91 -25.50
N VAL A 400 13.03 25.67 -25.97
CA VAL A 400 13.04 27.12 -25.88
C VAL A 400 13.23 27.70 -27.30
N ALA A 401 12.29 28.53 -27.68
CA ALA A 401 12.36 29.35 -28.88
C ALA A 401 12.39 30.83 -28.48
N HIS A 402 13.13 31.63 -29.26
CA HIS A 402 13.10 33.10 -29.20
C HIS A 402 12.82 33.66 -30.58
N TYR A 403 12.09 34.76 -30.63
CA TYR A 403 11.76 35.47 -31.88
C TYR A 403 11.60 36.95 -31.58
N PRO A 404 11.78 37.84 -32.59
CA PRO A 404 11.62 39.29 -32.39
C PRO A 404 10.30 39.63 -31.75
N GLY A 405 10.32 40.42 -30.66
CA GLY A 405 9.15 40.75 -29.87
C GLY A 405 9.38 41.91 -28.91
N LYS A 406 8.57 41.98 -27.85
CA LYS A 406 8.60 43.06 -26.86
C LYS A 406 9.00 42.56 -25.44
N GLY A 407 9.74 41.48 -25.33
CA GLY A 407 10.23 40.95 -24.08
C GLY A 407 9.22 40.04 -23.33
N LYS A 408 8.25 39.45 -24.01
CA LYS A 408 7.26 38.59 -23.39
C LYS A 408 7.84 37.19 -23.11
N LEU A 409 7.69 36.70 -21.89
CA LEU A 409 7.99 35.32 -21.51
C LEU A 409 6.71 34.47 -21.53
N VAL A 410 6.65 33.53 -22.46
CA VAL A 410 5.53 32.60 -22.65
C VAL A 410 5.91 31.22 -22.14
N LEU A 411 5.10 30.64 -21.23
CA LEU A 411 5.31 29.35 -20.63
C LEU A 411 4.16 28.40 -20.97
N THR A 412 4.46 27.26 -21.61
CA THR A 412 3.45 26.26 -21.98
C THR A 412 3.86 24.84 -21.55
N GLY A 413 2.88 23.93 -21.40
CA GLY A 413 3.10 22.53 -21.02
C GLY A 413 2.53 22.13 -19.64
N LYS A 414 1.49 22.80 -19.15
CA LYS A 414 0.85 22.56 -17.82
C LYS A 414 1.87 22.59 -16.68
N LEU A 415 2.62 23.69 -16.60
CA LEU A 415 3.59 23.93 -15.53
C LEU A 415 2.89 24.37 -14.26
N GLY A 416 3.22 23.73 -13.13
CA GLY A 416 2.83 24.18 -11.80
C GLY A 416 3.56 25.46 -11.37
N GLU A 417 3.16 26.02 -10.23
CA GLU A 417 3.66 27.32 -9.75
C GLU A 417 5.18 27.29 -9.52
N VAL A 418 5.69 26.29 -8.82
CA VAL A 418 7.12 26.15 -8.52
C VAL A 418 7.97 26.06 -9.81
N MET A 419 7.45 25.39 -10.83
CA MET A 419 8.16 25.26 -12.11
C MET A 419 8.12 26.56 -12.92
N ARG A 420 7.02 27.34 -12.83
CA ARG A 420 6.92 28.68 -13.41
C ARG A 420 7.88 29.66 -12.75
N GLU A 421 7.95 29.66 -11.42
CA GLU A 421 8.95 30.45 -10.67
C GLU A 421 10.38 30.05 -11.06
N SER A 422 10.66 28.75 -11.20
CA SER A 422 11.96 28.28 -11.67
C SER A 422 12.32 28.77 -13.07
N ALA A 423 11.35 28.88 -13.96
CA ALA A 423 11.55 29.45 -15.30
C ALA A 423 11.84 30.96 -15.26
N GLN A 424 11.12 31.70 -14.42
CA GLN A 424 11.36 33.15 -14.19
C GLN A 424 12.74 33.38 -13.55
N ALA A 425 13.10 32.57 -12.56
CA ALA A 425 14.42 32.64 -11.92
C ALA A 425 15.55 32.35 -12.93
N ALA A 426 15.38 31.31 -13.78
CA ALA A 426 16.34 31.01 -14.85
C ALA A 426 16.49 32.16 -15.84
N PHE A 427 15.39 32.79 -16.23
CA PHE A 427 15.39 33.96 -17.11
C PHE A 427 16.12 35.15 -16.45
N SER A 428 15.81 35.49 -15.22
CA SER A 428 16.46 36.57 -14.47
C SER A 428 17.95 36.32 -14.27
N TYR A 429 18.32 35.08 -13.99
CA TYR A 429 19.73 34.67 -13.85
C TYR A 429 20.51 34.89 -15.13
N ILE A 430 19.96 34.54 -16.30
CA ILE A 430 20.60 34.73 -17.58
C ILE A 430 20.72 36.22 -17.93
N ARG A 431 19.64 36.98 -17.67
CA ARG A 431 19.66 38.44 -17.86
C ARG A 431 20.80 39.10 -17.08
N SER A 432 20.98 38.76 -15.80
CA SER A 432 22.05 39.33 -14.95
C SER A 432 23.46 38.94 -15.40
N ARG A 433 23.63 37.96 -16.29
CA ARG A 433 24.92 37.42 -16.75
C ARG A 433 25.04 37.39 -18.28
N ALA A 434 24.21 38.15 -18.97
CA ALA A 434 24.16 38.15 -20.42
C ALA A 434 25.55 38.35 -21.08
N GLU A 435 26.32 39.35 -20.63
CA GLU A 435 27.66 39.61 -21.10
C GLU A 435 28.62 38.43 -20.93
N GLN A 436 28.62 37.82 -19.72
CA GLN A 436 29.45 36.65 -19.42
C GLN A 436 29.11 35.45 -20.28
N LEU A 437 27.84 35.31 -20.63
CA LEU A 437 27.30 34.23 -21.46
C LEU A 437 27.44 34.54 -22.98
N LYS A 438 27.91 35.74 -23.34
CA LYS A 438 28.00 36.26 -24.72
C LYS A 438 26.62 36.33 -25.39
N ILE A 439 25.63 36.82 -24.66
CA ILE A 439 24.27 37.07 -25.08
C ILE A 439 24.07 38.60 -25.15
N ASP A 440 23.30 39.10 -26.14
CA ASP A 440 22.92 40.52 -26.22
C ASP A 440 22.29 40.96 -24.89
N PRO A 441 22.82 41.97 -24.17
CA PRO A 441 22.24 42.44 -22.92
C PRO A 441 20.77 42.84 -23.04
N ASP A 442 20.33 43.35 -24.19
CA ASP A 442 18.97 43.82 -24.46
C ASP A 442 18.08 42.70 -25.03
N PHE A 443 18.53 41.44 -25.01
CA PHE A 443 17.76 40.34 -25.57
C PHE A 443 16.34 40.25 -25.00
N HIS A 444 16.18 40.67 -23.76
CA HIS A 444 14.92 40.64 -23.01
C HIS A 444 13.91 41.72 -23.42
N GLU A 445 14.35 42.73 -24.16
CA GLU A 445 13.50 43.79 -24.73
C GLU A 445 13.22 43.57 -26.20
N LYS A 446 14.18 42.93 -26.90
CA LYS A 446 14.15 42.73 -28.36
C LYS A 446 13.47 41.42 -28.78
N ASN A 447 13.36 40.45 -27.86
CA ASN A 447 12.82 39.13 -28.19
C ASN A 447 11.74 38.67 -27.21
N ASP A 448 10.70 38.07 -27.73
CA ASP A 448 9.79 37.23 -26.98
C ASP A 448 10.41 35.83 -26.84
N ILE A 449 10.23 35.22 -25.68
CA ILE A 449 10.80 33.92 -25.38
C ILE A 449 9.66 32.95 -25.02
N HIS A 450 9.63 31.83 -25.72
CA HIS A 450 8.68 30.77 -25.48
C HIS A 450 9.39 29.52 -24.93
N ILE A 451 9.03 29.12 -23.70
CA ILE A 451 9.48 27.89 -23.07
C ILE A 451 8.34 26.89 -23.14
N HIS A 452 8.56 25.80 -23.84
CA HIS A 452 7.61 24.72 -23.97
C HIS A 452 8.15 23.44 -23.32
N VAL A 453 7.30 22.78 -22.52
CA VAL A 453 7.59 21.46 -21.97
C VAL A 453 6.57 20.49 -22.54
N PRO A 454 6.94 19.65 -23.51
CA PRO A 454 6.06 18.67 -24.15
C PRO A 454 5.34 17.75 -23.16
N GLU A 455 4.37 16.95 -23.63
CA GLU A 455 3.48 16.10 -22.82
C GLU A 455 2.46 16.90 -21.96
N GLY A 456 1.74 17.82 -22.60
CA GLY A 456 0.76 18.72 -21.95
C GLY A 456 -0.39 18.05 -21.20
N ALA A 457 -0.57 16.73 -21.30
CA ALA A 457 -1.59 15.99 -20.57
C ALA A 457 -1.25 15.80 -19.08
N VAL A 458 0.03 15.81 -18.70
CA VAL A 458 0.49 15.55 -17.33
C VAL A 458 0.93 16.86 -16.67
N PRO A 459 0.36 17.26 -15.52
CA PRO A 459 0.86 18.39 -14.75
C PRO A 459 2.32 18.16 -14.31
N LYS A 460 3.14 19.19 -14.43
CA LYS A 460 4.57 19.15 -14.11
C LYS A 460 4.89 20.24 -13.12
N ASP A 461 5.51 19.88 -12.02
CA ASP A 461 5.93 20.84 -11.01
C ASP A 461 7.27 20.43 -10.36
N GLY A 462 8.01 21.42 -9.88
CA GLY A 462 9.22 21.22 -9.10
C GLY A 462 10.39 22.14 -9.47
N PRO A 463 11.25 22.46 -8.48
CA PRO A 463 12.33 23.45 -8.62
C PRO A 463 13.54 22.95 -9.44
N SER A 464 13.64 21.65 -9.68
CA SER A 464 14.83 21.05 -10.32
C SER A 464 14.92 21.28 -11.83
N ALA A 465 13.88 21.82 -12.46
CA ALA A 465 13.86 22.13 -13.88
C ALA A 465 14.63 23.42 -14.24
N GLY A 466 14.87 24.30 -13.27
CA GLY A 466 15.48 25.62 -13.50
C GLY A 466 16.81 25.56 -14.24
N ILE A 467 17.71 24.63 -13.87
CA ILE A 467 19.00 24.50 -14.55
C ILE A 467 18.85 24.00 -15.99
N THR A 468 17.91 23.11 -16.25
CA THR A 468 17.64 22.60 -17.60
C THR A 468 17.02 23.70 -18.47
N ILE A 469 16.09 24.48 -17.91
CA ILE A 469 15.50 25.65 -18.57
C ILE A 469 16.57 26.68 -18.89
N ALA A 470 17.43 27.03 -17.93
CA ALA A 470 18.54 27.95 -18.16
C ALA A 470 19.47 27.49 -19.28
N THR A 471 19.82 26.18 -19.31
CA THR A 471 20.67 25.61 -20.33
C THR A 471 20.03 25.67 -21.71
N ALA A 472 18.73 25.34 -21.83
CA ALA A 472 17.99 25.44 -23.08
C ALA A 472 17.88 26.88 -23.56
N LEU A 473 17.68 27.84 -22.66
CA LEU A 473 17.56 29.26 -22.96
C LEU A 473 18.90 29.85 -23.47
N VAL A 474 20.02 29.54 -22.80
CA VAL A 474 21.35 29.95 -23.27
C VAL A 474 21.64 29.37 -24.64
N SER A 475 21.32 28.10 -24.87
CA SER A 475 21.47 27.46 -26.19
C SER A 475 20.67 28.17 -27.28
N SER A 476 19.39 28.47 -26.98
CA SER A 476 18.53 29.21 -27.90
C SER A 476 19.14 30.57 -28.27
N LEU A 477 19.50 31.39 -27.27
CA LEU A 477 19.98 32.74 -27.45
C LEU A 477 21.37 32.83 -28.07
N THR A 478 22.23 31.80 -27.90
CA THR A 478 23.59 31.76 -28.44
C THR A 478 23.71 30.97 -29.74
N GLY A 479 22.66 30.30 -30.19
CA GLY A 479 22.69 29.40 -31.35
C GLY A 479 23.54 28.14 -31.15
N ARG A 480 23.99 27.85 -29.95
CA ARG A 480 24.86 26.69 -29.66
C ARG A 480 24.07 25.43 -29.54
N LEU A 481 24.49 24.39 -30.28
CA LEU A 481 23.91 23.06 -30.21
C LEU A 481 24.12 22.43 -28.81
N LEU A 482 23.05 21.94 -28.19
CA LEU A 482 23.14 21.10 -27.01
C LEU A 482 23.24 19.65 -27.46
N LYS A 483 24.22 18.94 -26.88
CA LYS A 483 24.29 17.49 -27.03
C LYS A 483 23.16 16.87 -26.21
N ARG A 484 22.26 16.17 -26.83
CA ARG A 484 21.21 15.41 -26.15
C ARG A 484 21.71 14.15 -25.44
N SER A 485 22.93 13.68 -25.81
CA SER A 485 23.58 12.59 -25.09
C SER A 485 24.29 13.14 -23.85
N TRP A 486 23.94 12.64 -22.69
CA TRP A 486 24.60 12.92 -21.40
C TRP A 486 26.06 12.44 -21.35
N ASN A 487 26.65 12.11 -22.47
CA ASN A 487 27.98 11.48 -22.57
C ASN A 487 29.15 12.43 -22.42
N ASP A 488 28.94 13.76 -22.33
CA ASP A 488 30.07 14.68 -22.22
C ASP A 488 30.28 15.18 -20.80
N ARG A 489 31.19 14.51 -20.10
CA ARG A 489 31.58 14.79 -18.71
C ARG A 489 32.26 16.14 -18.51
N ARG A 490 32.58 16.91 -19.55
CA ARG A 490 33.51 18.03 -19.47
C ARG A 490 32.90 19.43 -19.45
N ASN A 491 31.62 19.58 -19.81
CA ASN A 491 31.07 20.91 -19.93
C ASN A 491 29.69 21.01 -19.26
N TYR A 492 29.58 21.77 -18.16
CA TYR A 492 28.37 22.23 -17.47
C TYR A 492 27.77 21.34 -16.39
N THR A 493 28.51 21.12 -15.31
CA THR A 493 27.90 20.91 -14.01
C THR A 493 28.55 21.87 -13.00
N PRO A 494 27.80 22.82 -12.44
CA PRO A 494 28.28 23.56 -11.26
C PRO A 494 28.42 22.57 -10.11
N ARG A 495 29.61 22.43 -9.56
CA ARG A 495 29.94 21.51 -8.44
C ARG A 495 29.01 21.59 -7.22
N LYS A 496 28.23 22.66 -7.07
CA LYS A 496 27.33 22.89 -5.92
C LYS A 496 25.93 22.29 -6.00
N SER A 497 25.45 21.81 -7.16
CA SER A 497 24.10 21.25 -7.28
C SER A 497 24.01 19.72 -7.06
N LEU A 498 25.16 19.05 -6.92
CA LEU A 498 25.25 17.58 -6.82
C LEU A 498 25.00 17.01 -5.40
N THR A 499 24.87 17.85 -4.39
CA THR A 499 24.63 17.43 -3.00
C THR A 499 23.15 17.11 -2.70
N ASN A 500 22.24 17.37 -3.64
CA ASN A 500 20.82 17.12 -3.42
C ASN A 500 20.50 15.62 -3.54
N TRP A 501 20.11 14.99 -2.46
CA TRP A 501 19.72 13.58 -2.33
C TRP A 501 18.63 13.15 -3.35
N ARG A 502 17.71 14.05 -3.73
CA ARG A 502 16.69 13.81 -4.77
C ARG A 502 17.30 13.62 -6.16
N PHE A 503 18.45 14.24 -6.45
CA PHE A 503 19.16 14.10 -7.72
C PHE A 503 19.77 12.69 -7.87
N LYS A 504 20.35 12.11 -6.80
CA LYS A 504 20.86 10.73 -6.82
C LYS A 504 19.79 9.70 -7.19
N ARG A 505 18.56 9.85 -6.68
CA ARG A 505 17.44 8.96 -7.03
C ARG A 505 16.99 9.10 -8.49
N LYS A 506 17.02 10.31 -9.06
CA LYS A 506 16.67 10.55 -10.45
C LYS A 506 17.68 9.93 -11.40
N VAL A 507 18.97 10.09 -11.14
CA VAL A 507 20.06 9.56 -11.97
C VAL A 507 20.09 8.03 -11.96
N LEU A 508 19.96 7.38 -10.81
CA LEU A 508 19.98 5.93 -10.70
C LEU A 508 18.86 5.22 -11.49
N LYS A 509 17.71 5.88 -11.69
CA LYS A 509 16.59 5.30 -12.46
C LYS A 509 16.64 5.59 -13.95
N CYS A 510 17.32 6.66 -14.36
CA CYS A 510 17.54 6.94 -15.78
C CYS A 510 18.72 6.14 -16.38
N THR A 511 19.62 5.60 -15.55
CA THR A 511 20.79 4.83 -16.01
C THR A 511 20.46 3.40 -16.47
N SER A 512 19.26 2.89 -16.21
CA SER A 512 18.81 1.61 -16.76
C SER A 512 18.47 1.65 -18.26
N SER A 513 18.39 2.85 -18.86
CA SER A 513 18.23 3.03 -20.29
C SER A 513 19.59 3.27 -20.96
N ARG A 514 20.29 2.21 -21.36
CA ARG A 514 21.51 2.16 -22.22
C ARG A 514 22.69 3.09 -21.93
N TYR A 515 22.70 3.84 -20.81
CA TYR A 515 23.79 4.74 -20.46
C TYR A 515 24.29 4.44 -19.04
N TYR A 516 25.35 3.66 -18.94
CA TYR A 516 26.13 3.47 -17.71
C TYR A 516 26.83 4.77 -17.34
N TYR A 517 26.50 5.34 -16.19
CA TYR A 517 27.32 6.34 -15.51
C TYR A 517 27.40 6.02 -14.02
N HIS A 518 28.57 5.54 -13.63
CA HIS A 518 29.03 5.57 -12.26
C HIS A 518 29.46 6.99 -11.90
N TYR A 519 28.71 7.66 -11.05
CA TYR A 519 29.18 8.83 -10.33
C TYR A 519 29.42 8.42 -8.87
N TYR A 520 30.69 8.06 -8.56
CA TYR A 520 31.17 8.05 -7.20
C TYR A 520 31.83 9.41 -6.93
N PRO A 521 31.41 10.18 -5.93
CA PRO A 521 32.24 11.27 -5.45
C PRO A 521 33.46 10.67 -4.75
N ARG A 522 34.67 10.97 -5.21
CA ARG A 522 35.85 10.76 -4.39
C ARG A 522 35.68 11.60 -3.12
N ARG A 523 35.84 10.96 -1.98
CA ARG A 523 36.04 11.65 -0.71
C ARG A 523 37.42 12.36 -0.81
N GLU A 524 37.45 13.64 -0.66
CA GLU A 524 38.50 14.43 -0.05
C GLU A 524 37.91 15.10 1.16
#